data_f44daa7d65cbb6b7fc3988cde6bfdfca
#
_entry.id   f44daa7d65cbb6b7fc3988cde6bfdfca
#
_cell.length_a   1.000
_cell.length_b   1.000
_cell.length_c   1.000
_cell.angle_alpha   90.00
_cell.angle_beta   90.00
_cell.angle_gamma   90.00
#
_symmetry.space_group_name_H-M   'P 1'
#
loop_
_entity.id
_entity.type
_entity.pdbx_description
1 polymer ?
#
loop_
_entity_poly.entity_id
_entity_poly.type
_entity_poly.pdbx_seq_one_letter_code
_entity_poly.pdbx_strand_id
1 'polypeptide(L)'
;MLFSVFYLSLFLSVGLLSARRAVPDGSAAVIVPLGCGFGVSLLAVLPALFAVVLGFTPPAVALAAVAAAGIGASLLYRGTRLRGMAKDPDSGALWACLLPVVLITLYLLHTHVLHLVDGAYHTGQSCYGDMPMHLGFIKYIAQSGEFLPRYPLLGGTHRFGYPFLCETVSSVFVVLGADLRTAYLLPMLPAFLSVYGMFWQLARRVTDSVGKACLAFYLFFMGSGLGFVYFLGSADSFAGIFTGFYTTPTNFVEKNIEWVNPIVDLLIPQRATLFGWCVLLPAVYLLWRFCYEGERRLWPWLAALVLPLPLLHTHSALALVLLCLVGGVYTLAQGPRRKTLLPWLGLAAVCGAAWLCQMLPTVLAQSLDGQHMLRLHFNWINGQDDGTLRDNYFWFYIKNIGLVYLLLIPAFLRAKPKQRWLYGGGLAILALAEFVVFQPNNYDNNKLLYVWHILGCILA
;
A
#
# COMPACT_ATOMS: atom_id res chain seq x y z
N MET A 1 -19.41 -12.85 -12.60
CA MET A 1 -19.55 -12.31 -11.23
C MET A 1 -19.45 -13.38 -10.15
N LEU A 2 -20.29 -14.43 -10.14
CA LEU A 2 -20.29 -15.44 -9.05
C LEU A 2 -18.92 -16.12 -8.87
N PHE A 3 -18.29 -16.61 -9.94
CA PHE A 3 -16.94 -17.22 -9.88
C PHE A 3 -15.88 -16.27 -9.32
N SER A 4 -15.95 -14.99 -9.66
CA SER A 4 -15.01 -13.97 -9.14
C SER A 4 -15.16 -13.80 -7.62
N VAL A 5 -16.39 -13.78 -7.11
CA VAL A 5 -16.66 -13.69 -5.67
C VAL A 5 -16.16 -14.93 -4.94
N PHE A 6 -16.43 -16.13 -5.48
CA PHE A 6 -15.91 -17.39 -4.89
C PHE A 6 -14.38 -17.44 -4.90
N TYR A 7 -13.76 -17.04 -6.00
CA TYR A 7 -12.31 -16.99 -6.13
C TYR A 7 -11.68 -16.04 -5.09
N LEU A 8 -12.18 -14.81 -5.00
CA LEU A 8 -11.74 -13.87 -3.98
C LEU A 8 -11.94 -14.40 -2.57
N SER A 9 -13.12 -14.99 -2.29
CA SER A 9 -13.46 -15.55 -0.96
C SER A 9 -12.50 -16.66 -0.57
N LEU A 10 -12.07 -17.51 -1.51
CA LEU A 10 -11.06 -18.53 -1.26
C LEU A 10 -9.76 -17.92 -0.78
N PHE A 11 -9.22 -16.94 -1.52
CA PHE A 11 -7.95 -16.29 -1.18
C PHE A 11 -8.03 -15.53 0.15
N LEU A 12 -9.15 -14.84 0.40
CA LEU A 12 -9.37 -14.16 1.68
C LEU A 12 -9.49 -15.15 2.84
N SER A 13 -10.15 -16.29 2.64
CA SER A 13 -10.25 -17.35 3.67
C SER A 13 -8.87 -17.92 4.02
N VAL A 14 -8.03 -18.16 3.01
CA VAL A 14 -6.64 -18.62 3.23
C VAL A 14 -5.83 -17.51 3.91
N GLY A 15 -6.04 -16.26 3.53
CA GLY A 15 -5.43 -15.11 4.18
C GLY A 15 -5.80 -14.99 5.66
N LEU A 16 -7.07 -15.17 6.01
CA LEU A 16 -7.55 -15.19 7.40
C LEU A 16 -6.91 -16.34 8.22
N LEU A 17 -6.82 -17.53 7.64
CA LEU A 17 -6.14 -18.67 8.27
C LEU A 17 -4.64 -18.37 8.46
N SER A 18 -3.99 -17.76 7.47
CA SER A 18 -2.57 -17.34 7.55
C SER A 18 -2.35 -16.31 8.66
N ALA A 19 -3.19 -15.28 8.72
CA ALA A 19 -3.16 -14.28 9.78
C ALA A 19 -3.36 -14.89 11.16
N ARG A 20 -4.34 -15.78 11.31
CA ARG A 20 -4.62 -16.51 12.56
C ARG A 20 -3.44 -17.39 12.99
N ARG A 21 -2.76 -18.02 12.04
CA ARG A 21 -1.58 -18.84 12.32
C ARG A 21 -0.37 -18.00 12.70
N ALA A 22 -0.18 -16.86 12.05
CA ALA A 22 0.89 -15.91 12.35
C ALA A 22 0.68 -15.28 13.74
N VAL A 23 -0.56 -14.87 14.05
CA VAL A 23 -0.94 -14.14 15.28
C VAL A 23 -2.04 -14.92 16.02
N PRO A 24 -1.68 -16.03 16.72
CA PRO A 24 -2.66 -16.90 17.37
C PRO A 24 -3.44 -16.22 18.52
N ASP A 25 -2.87 -15.20 19.09
CA ASP A 25 -3.43 -14.34 20.14
C ASP A 25 -4.29 -13.19 19.60
N GLY A 26 -4.38 -13.04 18.27
CA GLY A 26 -5.08 -11.94 17.62
C GLY A 26 -6.59 -12.01 17.79
N SER A 27 -7.21 -10.85 18.03
CA SER A 27 -8.65 -10.65 17.95
C SER A 27 -9.14 -10.60 16.51
N ALA A 28 -10.45 -10.65 16.28
CA ALA A 28 -11.03 -10.47 14.96
C ALA A 28 -10.65 -9.09 14.36
N ALA A 29 -10.53 -8.07 15.20
CA ALA A 29 -10.12 -6.72 14.80
C ALA A 29 -8.68 -6.65 14.23
N VAL A 30 -7.81 -7.60 14.61
CA VAL A 30 -6.47 -7.76 14.03
C VAL A 30 -6.48 -8.74 12.86
N ILE A 31 -7.12 -9.91 13.06
CA ILE A 31 -7.06 -11.04 12.10
C ILE A 31 -7.74 -10.69 10.78
N VAL A 32 -8.86 -9.95 10.80
CA VAL A 32 -9.59 -9.63 9.56
C VAL A 32 -8.76 -8.72 8.64
N PRO A 33 -8.30 -7.53 9.06
CA PRO A 33 -7.52 -6.67 8.16
C PRO A 33 -6.16 -7.28 7.79
N LEU A 34 -5.48 -7.98 8.71
CA LEU A 34 -4.24 -8.69 8.44
C LEU A 34 -4.47 -9.84 7.42
N GLY A 35 -5.58 -10.55 7.55
CA GLY A 35 -5.99 -11.62 6.65
C GLY A 35 -6.34 -11.12 5.26
N CYS A 36 -6.93 -9.93 5.13
CA CYS A 36 -7.12 -9.28 3.84
C CYS A 36 -5.77 -9.00 3.17
N GLY A 37 -4.77 -8.50 3.91
CA GLY A 37 -3.41 -8.31 3.39
C GLY A 37 -2.78 -9.60 2.88
N PHE A 38 -2.83 -10.69 3.68
CA PHE A 38 -2.35 -12.01 3.24
C PHE A 38 -3.12 -12.54 2.03
N GLY A 39 -4.46 -12.40 2.01
CA GLY A 39 -5.31 -12.86 0.92
C GLY A 39 -5.00 -12.15 -0.39
N VAL A 40 -4.85 -10.82 -0.37
CA VAL A 40 -4.47 -10.01 -1.54
C VAL A 40 -3.04 -10.34 -1.99
N SER A 41 -2.11 -10.53 -1.06
CA SER A 41 -0.74 -10.96 -1.39
C SER A 41 -0.73 -12.30 -2.12
N LEU A 42 -1.47 -13.30 -1.61
CA LEU A 42 -1.60 -14.60 -2.27
C LEU A 42 -2.29 -14.50 -3.63
N LEU A 43 -3.32 -13.65 -3.75
CA LEU A 43 -4.02 -13.38 -5.01
C LEU A 43 -3.10 -12.75 -6.07
N ALA A 44 -2.12 -11.94 -5.64
CA ALA A 44 -1.12 -11.38 -6.54
C ALA A 44 -0.05 -12.43 -6.93
N VAL A 45 0.40 -13.26 -5.98
CA VAL A 45 1.54 -14.18 -6.18
C VAL A 45 1.15 -15.44 -6.94
N LEU A 46 0.08 -16.15 -6.50
CA LEU A 46 -0.17 -17.50 -7.01
C LEU A 46 -0.55 -17.52 -8.49
N PRO A 47 -1.47 -16.67 -8.99
CA PRO A 47 -1.75 -16.63 -10.43
C PRO A 47 -0.51 -16.24 -11.24
N ALA A 48 0.28 -15.26 -10.75
CA ALA A 48 1.51 -14.83 -11.39
C ALA A 48 2.54 -15.95 -11.47
N LEU A 49 2.71 -16.73 -10.39
CA LEU A 49 3.66 -17.86 -10.34
C LEU A 49 3.34 -18.91 -11.41
N PHE A 50 2.07 -19.30 -11.55
CA PHE A 50 1.66 -20.26 -12.59
C PHE A 50 1.70 -19.62 -13.99
N ALA A 51 1.47 -18.32 -14.09
CA ALA A 51 1.53 -17.61 -15.36
C ALA A 51 2.95 -17.50 -15.95
N VAL A 52 4.01 -17.64 -15.13
CA VAL A 52 5.40 -17.73 -15.63
C VAL A 52 5.57 -18.85 -16.64
N VAL A 53 4.90 -19.97 -16.43
CA VAL A 53 5.01 -21.17 -17.31
C VAL A 53 3.86 -21.29 -18.29
N LEU A 54 2.65 -20.99 -17.85
CA LEU A 54 1.41 -21.24 -18.61
C LEU A 54 0.86 -19.99 -19.31
N GLY A 55 1.52 -18.84 -19.13
CA GLY A 55 0.91 -17.56 -19.47
C GLY A 55 -0.24 -17.21 -18.52
N PHE A 56 -0.79 -16.01 -18.66
CA PHE A 56 -1.92 -15.57 -17.82
C PHE A 56 -3.25 -16.09 -18.38
N THR A 57 -3.48 -17.39 -18.20
CA THR A 57 -4.55 -18.17 -18.83
C THR A 57 -5.50 -18.80 -17.79
N PRO A 58 -6.70 -19.26 -18.20
CA PRO A 58 -7.60 -19.96 -17.29
C PRO A 58 -6.98 -21.14 -16.54
N PRO A 59 -6.13 -22.01 -17.13
CA PRO A 59 -5.41 -23.04 -16.40
C PRO A 59 -4.51 -22.51 -15.30
N ALA A 60 -3.77 -21.41 -15.52
CA ALA A 60 -2.93 -20.78 -14.52
C ALA A 60 -3.77 -20.26 -13.33
N VAL A 61 -4.90 -19.62 -13.63
CA VAL A 61 -5.86 -19.14 -12.63
C VAL A 61 -6.47 -20.30 -11.83
N ALA A 62 -6.83 -21.39 -12.50
CA ALA A 62 -7.36 -22.58 -11.83
C ALA A 62 -6.33 -23.26 -10.90
N LEU A 63 -5.08 -23.41 -11.37
CA LEU A 63 -4.00 -23.98 -10.54
C LEU A 63 -3.68 -23.10 -9.33
N ALA A 64 -3.78 -21.77 -9.48
CA ALA A 64 -3.64 -20.85 -8.35
C ALA A 64 -4.73 -21.08 -7.29
N ALA A 65 -5.98 -21.33 -7.69
CA ALA A 65 -7.05 -21.68 -6.78
C ALA A 65 -6.79 -23.02 -6.07
N VAL A 66 -6.32 -24.04 -6.80
CA VAL A 66 -5.96 -25.35 -6.22
C VAL A 66 -4.81 -25.19 -5.20
N ALA A 67 -3.78 -24.41 -5.54
CA ALA A 67 -2.68 -24.13 -4.64
C ALA A 67 -3.15 -23.38 -3.37
N ALA A 68 -4.00 -22.36 -3.53
CA ALA A 68 -4.59 -21.63 -2.42
C ALA A 68 -5.42 -22.57 -1.53
N ALA A 69 -6.26 -23.44 -2.11
CA ALA A 69 -7.03 -24.42 -1.38
C ALA A 69 -6.12 -25.41 -0.62
N GLY A 70 -5.03 -25.87 -1.25
CA GLY A 70 -4.02 -26.71 -0.62
C GLY A 70 -3.34 -26.06 0.59
N ILE A 71 -2.97 -24.79 0.47
CA ILE A 71 -2.44 -23.98 1.59
C ILE A 71 -3.47 -23.90 2.72
N GLY A 72 -4.73 -23.57 2.40
CA GLY A 72 -5.81 -23.51 3.37
C GLY A 72 -6.04 -24.85 4.08
N ALA A 73 -6.09 -25.94 3.33
CA ALA A 73 -6.22 -27.30 3.87
C ALA A 73 -5.06 -27.67 4.81
N SER A 74 -3.82 -27.34 4.43
CA SER A 74 -2.64 -27.54 5.27
C SER A 74 -2.72 -26.76 6.58
N LEU A 75 -3.16 -25.50 6.53
CA LEU A 75 -3.35 -24.68 7.74
C LEU A 75 -4.42 -25.27 8.66
N LEU A 76 -5.53 -25.73 8.10
CA LEU A 76 -6.61 -26.40 8.85
C LEU A 76 -6.15 -27.72 9.46
N TYR A 77 -5.42 -28.53 8.69
CA TYR A 77 -4.84 -29.80 9.16
C TYR A 77 -3.89 -29.58 10.34
N ARG A 78 -3.09 -28.49 10.30
CA ARG A 78 -2.20 -28.07 11.39
C ARG A 78 -2.93 -27.44 12.58
N GLY A 79 -4.25 -27.55 12.66
CA GLY A 79 -5.05 -27.12 13.79
C GLY A 79 -5.42 -25.63 13.80
N THR A 80 -5.14 -24.88 12.73
CA THR A 80 -5.57 -23.46 12.67
C THR A 80 -7.10 -23.40 12.58
N ARG A 81 -7.74 -22.59 13.43
CA ARG A 81 -9.20 -22.39 13.46
C ARG A 81 -9.49 -20.90 13.58
N LEU A 82 -10.52 -20.43 12.89
CA LEU A 82 -11.01 -19.04 13.00
C LEU A 82 -11.96 -18.84 14.20
N ARG A 83 -12.38 -19.93 14.84
CA ARG A 83 -13.18 -19.87 16.08
C ARG A 83 -12.30 -19.59 17.29
N GLY A 84 -12.90 -19.03 18.36
CA GLY A 84 -12.19 -18.77 19.61
C GLY A 84 -11.13 -17.66 19.51
N MET A 85 -11.34 -16.66 18.63
CA MET A 85 -10.52 -15.46 18.63
C MET A 85 -10.69 -14.67 19.92
N ALA A 86 -9.62 -14.03 20.37
CA ALA A 86 -9.66 -13.18 21.54
C ALA A 86 -10.71 -12.08 21.38
N LYS A 87 -11.41 -11.78 22.46
CA LYS A 87 -12.24 -10.57 22.52
C LYS A 87 -11.33 -9.36 22.58
N ASP A 88 -11.67 -8.35 21.82
CA ASP A 88 -10.95 -7.09 21.79
C ASP A 88 -11.88 -6.00 22.33
N PRO A 89 -11.59 -5.45 23.51
CA PRO A 89 -12.41 -4.39 24.09
C PRO A 89 -12.42 -3.13 23.23
N ASP A 90 -11.38 -2.93 22.41
CA ASP A 90 -11.21 -1.76 21.55
C ASP A 90 -11.86 -1.93 20.17
N SER A 91 -12.43 -3.10 19.85
CA SER A 91 -13.03 -3.39 18.54
C SER A 91 -14.15 -2.42 18.17
N GLY A 92 -14.97 -2.01 19.14
CA GLY A 92 -16.02 -1.01 18.93
C GLY A 92 -15.44 0.34 18.51
N ALA A 93 -14.37 0.78 19.16
CA ALA A 93 -13.68 2.03 18.83
C ALA A 93 -13.02 1.96 17.44
N LEU A 94 -12.42 0.83 17.08
CA LEU A 94 -11.89 0.61 15.74
C LEU A 94 -12.98 0.81 14.69
N TRP A 95 -14.09 0.07 14.78
CA TRP A 95 -15.14 0.13 13.77
C TRP A 95 -15.83 1.49 13.72
N ALA A 96 -16.06 2.13 14.86
CA ALA A 96 -16.57 3.49 14.93
C ALA A 96 -15.62 4.50 14.27
N CYS A 97 -14.32 4.33 14.46
CA CYS A 97 -13.30 5.18 13.83
C CYS A 97 -13.25 4.97 12.30
N LEU A 98 -13.32 3.74 11.83
CA LEU A 98 -13.21 3.41 10.41
C LEU A 98 -14.48 3.76 9.62
N LEU A 99 -15.66 3.65 10.22
CA LEU A 99 -16.95 3.73 9.52
C LEU A 99 -17.12 4.98 8.66
N PRO A 100 -16.86 6.21 9.13
CA PRO A 100 -17.01 7.41 8.31
C PRO A 100 -16.13 7.38 7.07
N VAL A 101 -14.87 6.97 7.23
CA VAL A 101 -13.90 6.90 6.14
C VAL A 101 -14.26 5.80 5.13
N VAL A 102 -14.75 4.65 5.61
CA VAL A 102 -15.24 3.57 4.74
C VAL A 102 -16.45 4.04 3.93
N LEU A 103 -17.41 4.75 4.53
CA LEU A 103 -18.58 5.27 3.83
C LEU A 103 -18.18 6.28 2.75
N ILE A 104 -17.26 7.21 3.05
CA ILE A 104 -16.72 8.15 2.06
C ILE A 104 -16.02 7.38 0.93
N THR A 105 -15.20 6.40 1.27
CA THR A 105 -14.48 5.59 0.27
C THR A 105 -15.46 4.84 -0.64
N LEU A 106 -16.49 4.20 -0.08
CA LEU A 106 -17.50 3.49 -0.87
C LEU A 106 -18.27 4.43 -1.79
N TYR A 107 -18.63 5.64 -1.29
CA TYR A 107 -19.25 6.68 -2.11
C TYR A 107 -18.34 7.08 -3.27
N LEU A 108 -17.06 7.35 -3.02
CA LEU A 108 -16.10 7.74 -4.05
C LEU A 108 -15.83 6.60 -5.05
N LEU A 109 -15.70 5.36 -4.60
CA LEU A 109 -15.58 4.20 -5.48
C LEU A 109 -16.80 4.05 -6.40
N HIS A 110 -17.99 4.35 -5.88
CA HIS A 110 -19.22 4.29 -6.67
C HIS A 110 -19.29 5.40 -7.71
N THR A 111 -18.96 6.64 -7.35
CA THR A 111 -19.18 7.85 -8.18
C THR A 111 -17.97 8.22 -9.06
N HIS A 112 -16.74 7.82 -8.68
CA HIS A 112 -15.52 8.26 -9.36
C HIS A 112 -14.81 7.14 -10.15
N VAL A 113 -15.19 5.87 -9.93
CA VAL A 113 -14.54 4.72 -10.57
C VAL A 113 -15.50 4.00 -11.49
N LEU A 114 -15.37 4.22 -12.79
CA LEU A 114 -16.20 3.59 -13.82
C LEU A 114 -17.71 3.71 -13.50
N HIS A 115 -18.14 4.91 -13.13
CA HIS A 115 -19.54 5.19 -12.85
C HIS A 115 -20.37 5.13 -14.15
N LEU A 116 -21.41 4.30 -14.15
CA LEU A 116 -22.27 4.14 -15.32
C LEU A 116 -23.35 5.24 -15.33
N VAL A 117 -23.27 6.11 -16.33
CA VAL A 117 -24.27 7.17 -16.57
C VAL A 117 -24.66 7.10 -18.06
N ASP A 118 -25.95 6.99 -18.34
CA ASP A 118 -26.51 6.97 -19.70
C ASP A 118 -25.83 5.96 -20.64
N GLY A 119 -25.46 4.80 -20.10
CA GLY A 119 -24.82 3.71 -20.86
C GLY A 119 -23.31 3.87 -21.09
N ALA A 120 -22.68 4.95 -20.61
CA ALA A 120 -21.26 5.19 -20.69
C ALA A 120 -20.58 5.16 -19.32
N TYR A 121 -19.34 4.68 -19.26
CA TYR A 121 -18.54 4.73 -18.04
C TYR A 121 -17.82 6.07 -17.90
N HIS A 122 -17.97 6.67 -16.73
CA HIS A 122 -17.33 7.92 -16.36
C HIS A 122 -16.35 7.71 -15.21
N THR A 123 -15.29 8.50 -15.19
CA THR A 123 -14.31 8.55 -14.10
C THR A 123 -14.24 9.96 -13.55
N GLY A 124 -14.08 10.11 -12.25
CA GLY A 124 -14.01 11.39 -11.58
C GLY A 124 -12.62 11.72 -11.04
N GLN A 125 -12.40 12.99 -10.80
CA GLN A 125 -11.19 13.55 -10.17
C GLN A 125 -9.87 13.00 -10.75
N SER A 126 -8.88 12.72 -9.91
CA SER A 126 -7.56 12.19 -10.31
C SER A 126 -7.62 10.81 -10.96
N CYS A 127 -8.75 10.10 -10.89
CA CYS A 127 -8.93 8.81 -11.55
C CYS A 127 -8.80 8.89 -13.08
N TYR A 128 -9.15 10.01 -13.70
CA TYR A 128 -9.14 10.17 -15.16
C TYR A 128 -7.74 10.01 -15.78
N GLY A 129 -6.70 10.40 -15.06
CA GLY A 129 -5.32 10.35 -15.57
C GLY A 129 -4.76 8.94 -15.68
N ASP A 130 -4.83 8.19 -14.59
CA ASP A 130 -4.20 6.86 -14.50
C ASP A 130 -5.11 5.72 -14.95
N MET A 131 -6.42 5.89 -14.87
CA MET A 131 -7.37 4.80 -15.11
C MET A 131 -7.29 4.21 -16.52
N PRO A 132 -7.16 4.96 -17.63
CA PRO A 132 -7.04 4.38 -18.96
C PRO A 132 -5.85 3.44 -19.07
N MET A 133 -4.72 3.78 -18.46
CA MET A 133 -3.54 2.95 -18.40
C MET A 133 -3.82 1.65 -17.64
N HIS A 134 -4.36 1.73 -16.42
CA HIS A 134 -4.70 0.56 -15.60
C HIS A 134 -5.69 -0.37 -16.31
N LEU A 135 -6.75 0.18 -16.90
CA LEU A 135 -7.73 -0.61 -17.64
C LEU A 135 -7.13 -1.29 -18.87
N GLY A 136 -6.24 -0.57 -19.57
CA GLY A 136 -5.49 -1.12 -20.71
C GLY A 136 -4.66 -2.33 -20.30
N PHE A 137 -3.91 -2.24 -19.19
CA PHE A 137 -3.11 -3.35 -18.69
C PHE A 137 -3.95 -4.52 -18.20
N ILE A 138 -5.00 -4.28 -17.43
CA ILE A 138 -5.91 -5.33 -16.96
C ILE A 138 -6.46 -6.12 -18.14
N LYS A 139 -6.97 -5.42 -19.16
CA LYS A 139 -7.52 -6.06 -20.37
C LYS A 139 -6.46 -6.78 -21.17
N TYR A 140 -5.30 -6.13 -21.38
CA TYR A 140 -4.21 -6.72 -22.14
C TYR A 140 -3.73 -8.04 -21.51
N ILE A 141 -3.42 -8.04 -20.23
CA ILE A 141 -2.98 -9.24 -19.51
C ILE A 141 -4.01 -10.36 -19.60
N ALA A 142 -5.30 -10.03 -19.40
CA ALA A 142 -6.37 -11.01 -19.44
C ALA A 142 -6.66 -11.58 -20.84
N GLN A 143 -6.42 -10.81 -21.91
CA GLN A 143 -6.75 -11.20 -23.29
C GLN A 143 -5.55 -11.76 -24.06
N SER A 144 -4.33 -11.21 -23.85
CA SER A 144 -3.14 -11.72 -24.52
C SER A 144 -2.68 -13.05 -23.94
N GLY A 145 -2.99 -13.32 -22.69
CA GLY A 145 -2.44 -14.45 -21.95
C GLY A 145 -0.93 -14.35 -21.68
N GLU A 146 -0.29 -13.26 -22.08
CA GLU A 146 1.14 -13.06 -21.82
C GLU A 146 1.39 -12.74 -20.34
N PHE A 147 2.35 -13.43 -19.73
CA PHE A 147 2.96 -13.02 -18.48
C PHE A 147 4.26 -12.28 -18.81
N LEU A 148 4.57 -11.21 -18.10
CA LEU A 148 5.48 -10.11 -18.48
C LEU A 148 4.88 -9.32 -19.66
N PRO A 149 3.83 -8.55 -19.38
CA PRO A 149 3.07 -7.87 -20.42
C PRO A 149 3.92 -6.85 -21.18
N ARG A 150 3.57 -6.65 -22.45
CA ARG A 150 4.09 -5.54 -23.23
C ARG A 150 3.26 -4.30 -22.94
N TYR A 151 3.78 -3.15 -23.31
CA TYR A 151 3.07 -1.89 -23.14
C TYR A 151 1.94 -1.78 -24.17
N PRO A 152 0.65 -1.92 -23.79
CA PRO A 152 -0.44 -2.05 -24.75
C PRO A 152 -0.77 -0.76 -25.52
N LEU A 153 -0.28 0.39 -25.05
CA LEU A 153 -0.52 1.70 -25.66
C LEU A 153 0.56 2.07 -26.67
N LEU A 154 1.68 1.35 -26.72
CA LEU A 154 2.75 1.55 -27.68
C LEU A 154 2.80 0.36 -28.66
N GLY A 155 2.81 0.64 -29.95
CA GLY A 155 3.08 -0.38 -30.96
C GLY A 155 4.49 -0.93 -30.81
N GLY A 156 4.67 -2.25 -31.07
CA GLY A 156 5.99 -2.88 -31.09
C GLY A 156 6.27 -3.81 -29.91
N THR A 157 7.57 -4.02 -29.61
CA THR A 157 8.04 -5.03 -28.67
C THR A 157 8.47 -4.45 -27.32
N HIS A 158 8.07 -3.23 -26.99
CA HIS A 158 8.46 -2.59 -25.74
C HIS A 158 7.96 -3.39 -24.53
N ARG A 159 8.90 -3.86 -23.71
CA ARG A 159 8.61 -4.55 -22.48
C ARG A 159 8.17 -3.56 -21.42
N PHE A 160 7.36 -4.06 -20.51
CA PHE A 160 6.73 -3.25 -19.48
C PHE A 160 7.67 -3.06 -18.28
N GLY A 161 8.16 -1.84 -18.09
CA GLY A 161 9.01 -1.45 -16.96
C GLY A 161 8.26 -0.98 -15.71
N TYR A 162 6.97 -1.31 -15.55
CA TYR A 162 6.11 -0.86 -14.45
C TYR A 162 5.73 -2.02 -13.52
N PRO A 163 5.54 -1.80 -12.21
CA PRO A 163 5.01 -2.83 -11.30
C PRO A 163 3.58 -3.21 -11.71
N PHE A 164 3.37 -4.41 -12.23
CA PHE A 164 2.10 -4.81 -12.85
C PHE A 164 1.27 -5.83 -12.07
N LEU A 165 1.76 -6.32 -10.93
CA LEU A 165 0.97 -7.27 -10.13
C LEU A 165 -0.29 -6.65 -9.54
N CYS A 166 -0.35 -5.33 -9.38
CA CYS A 166 -1.58 -4.63 -9.04
C CYS A 166 -2.67 -4.78 -10.11
N GLU A 167 -2.27 -4.99 -11.38
CA GLU A 167 -3.20 -5.21 -12.49
C GLU A 167 -3.62 -6.67 -12.61
N THR A 168 -2.67 -7.62 -12.40
CA THR A 168 -2.98 -9.05 -12.44
C THR A 168 -4.04 -9.44 -11.42
N VAL A 169 -4.08 -8.78 -10.26
CA VAL A 169 -5.12 -8.94 -9.24
C VAL A 169 -6.53 -8.73 -9.82
N SER A 170 -6.69 -7.82 -10.78
CA SER A 170 -7.97 -7.59 -11.49
C SER A 170 -8.09 -8.42 -12.77
N SER A 171 -6.99 -8.66 -13.49
CA SER A 171 -7.01 -9.46 -14.72
C SER A 171 -7.53 -10.87 -14.47
N VAL A 172 -7.25 -11.45 -13.29
CA VAL A 172 -7.83 -12.75 -12.86
C VAL A 172 -9.35 -12.75 -12.97
N PHE A 173 -10.01 -11.70 -12.51
CA PHE A 173 -11.48 -11.63 -12.53
C PHE A 173 -12.03 -11.45 -13.94
N VAL A 174 -11.30 -10.75 -14.82
CA VAL A 174 -11.65 -10.68 -16.25
C VAL A 174 -11.54 -12.05 -16.90
N VAL A 175 -10.48 -12.82 -16.63
CA VAL A 175 -10.33 -14.22 -17.08
C VAL A 175 -11.47 -15.10 -16.55
N LEU A 176 -11.99 -14.86 -15.35
CA LEU A 176 -13.14 -15.55 -14.78
C LEU A 176 -14.50 -15.04 -15.29
N GLY A 177 -14.51 -14.13 -16.28
CA GLY A 177 -15.72 -13.64 -16.93
C GLY A 177 -16.42 -12.49 -16.19
N ALA A 178 -15.75 -11.77 -15.29
CA ALA A 178 -16.29 -10.55 -14.72
C ALA A 178 -16.22 -9.39 -15.72
N ASP A 179 -17.19 -8.49 -15.65
CA ASP A 179 -17.10 -7.21 -16.34
C ASP A 179 -15.95 -6.37 -15.76
N LEU A 180 -15.50 -5.38 -16.53
CA LEU A 180 -14.31 -4.62 -16.19
C LEU A 180 -14.45 -3.80 -14.90
N ARG A 181 -15.65 -3.25 -14.64
CA ARG A 181 -15.92 -2.50 -13.41
C ARG A 181 -15.86 -3.39 -12.18
N THR A 182 -16.51 -4.55 -12.24
CA THR A 182 -16.45 -5.56 -11.17
C THR A 182 -15.02 -6.04 -10.94
N ALA A 183 -14.30 -6.38 -12.01
CA ALA A 183 -12.91 -6.83 -11.93
C ALA A 183 -11.98 -5.75 -11.32
N TYR A 184 -12.27 -4.48 -11.58
CA TYR A 184 -11.50 -3.36 -11.04
C TYR A 184 -11.80 -3.15 -9.55
N LEU A 185 -13.08 -3.04 -9.16
CA LEU A 185 -13.51 -2.65 -7.82
C LEU A 185 -13.43 -3.79 -6.79
N LEU A 186 -13.76 -5.02 -7.20
CA LEU A 186 -13.91 -6.15 -6.26
C LEU A 186 -12.67 -6.38 -5.37
N PRO A 187 -11.42 -6.41 -5.89
CA PRO A 187 -10.24 -6.61 -5.06
C PRO A 187 -9.84 -5.37 -4.24
N MET A 188 -10.33 -4.17 -4.60
CA MET A 188 -10.03 -2.95 -3.84
C MET A 188 -10.69 -2.97 -2.47
N LEU A 189 -11.87 -3.59 -2.31
CA LEU A 189 -12.61 -3.62 -1.05
C LEU A 189 -11.80 -4.24 0.10
N PRO A 190 -11.29 -5.48 0.00
CA PRO A 190 -10.44 -6.04 1.03
C PRO A 190 -9.10 -5.29 1.17
N ALA A 191 -8.59 -4.67 0.10
CA ALA A 191 -7.38 -3.86 0.19
C ALA A 191 -7.58 -2.61 1.07
N PHE A 192 -8.68 -1.88 0.90
CA PHE A 192 -9.02 -0.76 1.78
C PHE A 192 -9.24 -1.20 3.23
N LEU A 193 -9.92 -2.32 3.44
CA LEU A 193 -10.12 -2.86 4.79
C LEU A 193 -8.78 -3.21 5.46
N SER A 194 -7.84 -3.77 4.71
CA SER A 194 -6.48 -4.04 5.20
C SER A 194 -5.75 -2.73 5.53
N VAL A 195 -5.75 -1.76 4.62
CA VAL A 195 -5.06 -0.47 4.80
C VAL A 195 -5.58 0.25 6.04
N TYR A 196 -6.88 0.46 6.15
CA TYR A 196 -7.48 1.20 7.26
C TYR A 196 -7.34 0.45 8.59
N GLY A 197 -7.70 -0.82 8.59
CA GLY A 197 -7.64 -1.64 9.79
C GLY A 197 -6.22 -1.82 10.30
N MET A 198 -5.25 -2.08 9.41
CA MET A 198 -3.86 -2.28 9.83
C MET A 198 -3.15 -0.98 10.19
N PHE A 199 -3.51 0.16 9.57
CA PHE A 199 -3.04 1.46 10.05
C PHE A 199 -3.45 1.69 11.51
N TRP A 200 -4.75 1.53 11.81
CA TRP A 200 -5.27 1.72 13.17
C TRP A 200 -4.63 0.73 14.17
N GLN A 201 -4.52 -0.55 13.80
CA GLN A 201 -3.90 -1.57 14.63
C GLN A 201 -2.43 -1.30 14.91
N LEU A 202 -1.69 -0.83 13.90
CA LEU A 202 -0.30 -0.41 14.07
C LEU A 202 -0.21 0.79 15.02
N ALA A 203 -1.00 1.82 14.80
CA ALA A 203 -1.05 3.01 15.64
C ALA A 203 -1.42 2.65 17.08
N ARG A 204 -2.46 1.83 17.27
CA ARG A 204 -2.89 1.36 18.60
C ARG A 204 -1.78 0.61 19.33
N ARG A 205 -1.06 -0.26 18.62
CA ARG A 205 0.00 -1.07 19.20
C ARG A 205 1.25 -0.26 19.51
N VAL A 206 1.62 0.67 18.64
CA VAL A 206 2.80 1.55 18.83
C VAL A 206 2.57 2.56 19.96
N THR A 207 1.39 3.16 20.02
CA THR A 207 1.08 4.24 20.98
C THR A 207 0.52 3.72 22.30
N ASP A 208 0.04 2.48 22.33
CA ASP A 208 -0.68 1.88 23.46
C ASP A 208 -1.91 2.68 23.91
N SER A 209 -2.60 3.33 22.95
CA SER A 209 -3.74 4.22 23.23
C SER A 209 -4.75 4.22 22.08
N VAL A 210 -6.01 3.95 22.39
CA VAL A 210 -7.14 4.01 21.44
C VAL A 210 -7.31 5.42 20.90
N GLY A 211 -7.34 6.42 21.77
CA GLY A 211 -7.52 7.82 21.37
C GLY A 211 -6.42 8.30 20.42
N LYS A 212 -5.16 7.95 20.69
CA LYS A 212 -4.04 8.28 19.79
C LYS A 212 -4.13 7.53 18.47
N ALA A 213 -4.58 6.28 18.46
CA ALA A 213 -4.77 5.53 17.23
C ALA A 213 -5.86 6.17 16.34
N CYS A 214 -6.98 6.58 16.93
CA CYS A 214 -8.03 7.29 16.22
C CYS A 214 -7.55 8.67 15.71
N LEU A 215 -6.82 9.41 16.54
CA LEU A 215 -6.26 10.70 16.12
C LEU A 215 -5.28 10.54 14.97
N ALA A 216 -4.34 9.61 15.07
CA ALA A 216 -3.38 9.32 14.01
C ALA A 216 -4.08 8.92 12.70
N PHE A 217 -5.15 8.11 12.80
CA PHE A 217 -5.95 7.69 11.66
C PHE A 217 -6.59 8.87 10.94
N TYR A 218 -7.25 9.75 11.66
CA TYR A 218 -7.89 10.93 11.08
C TYR A 218 -6.87 11.97 10.59
N LEU A 219 -5.77 12.17 11.30
CA LEU A 219 -4.69 13.06 10.85
C LEU A 219 -4.11 12.61 9.51
N PHE A 220 -4.06 11.31 9.25
CA PHE A 220 -3.55 10.79 7.99
C PHE A 220 -4.61 10.77 6.89
N PHE A 221 -5.76 10.15 7.11
CA PHE A 221 -6.75 9.93 6.05
C PHE A 221 -7.67 11.11 5.78
N MET A 222 -7.96 11.93 6.79
CA MET A 222 -8.83 13.10 6.68
C MET A 222 -8.10 14.42 6.89
N GLY A 223 -6.88 14.36 7.42
CA GLY A 223 -6.02 15.53 7.59
C GLY A 223 -5.36 15.93 6.27
N SER A 224 -4.93 17.15 6.23
CA SER A 224 -4.10 17.72 5.17
C SER A 224 -3.31 18.89 5.74
N GLY A 225 -2.48 19.51 4.89
CA GLY A 225 -1.83 20.77 5.21
C GLY A 225 -2.82 21.95 5.25
N LEU A 226 -2.28 23.13 4.97
CA LEU A 226 -3.05 24.37 5.03
C LEU A 226 -3.86 24.66 3.75
N GLY A 227 -4.00 23.69 2.86
CA GLY A 227 -4.76 23.85 1.61
C GLY A 227 -6.21 24.31 1.83
N PHE A 228 -6.85 23.80 2.89
CA PHE A 228 -8.20 24.19 3.25
C PHE A 228 -8.37 25.71 3.51
N VAL A 229 -7.31 26.41 3.95
CA VAL A 229 -7.36 27.86 4.18
C VAL A 229 -7.55 28.61 2.87
N TYR A 230 -6.88 28.16 1.82
CA TYR A 230 -7.04 28.73 0.48
C TYR A 230 -8.39 28.37 -0.13
N PHE A 231 -8.86 27.14 0.11
CA PHE A 231 -10.18 26.71 -0.32
C PHE A 231 -11.31 27.56 0.29
N LEU A 232 -11.24 27.86 1.59
CA LEU A 232 -12.22 28.73 2.28
C LEU A 232 -12.22 30.17 1.74
N GLY A 233 -11.11 30.63 1.17
CA GLY A 233 -10.98 31.91 0.51
C GLY A 233 -11.30 31.91 -0.98
N SER A 234 -11.62 30.74 -1.55
CA SER A 234 -11.95 30.59 -2.97
C SER A 234 -13.46 30.83 -3.21
N ALA A 235 -13.84 30.96 -4.49
CA ALA A 235 -15.25 31.02 -4.89
C ALA A 235 -15.97 29.66 -4.85
N ASP A 236 -15.24 28.58 -4.57
CA ASP A 236 -15.78 27.23 -4.53
C ASP A 236 -16.63 26.99 -3.27
N SER A 237 -17.74 26.31 -3.43
CA SER A 237 -18.63 25.97 -2.33
C SER A 237 -18.28 24.60 -1.74
N PHE A 238 -18.58 24.39 -0.44
CA PHE A 238 -18.50 23.06 0.17
C PHE A 238 -19.31 22.00 -0.58
N ALA A 239 -20.45 22.36 -1.14
CA ALA A 239 -21.24 21.45 -1.98
C ALA A 239 -20.47 21.03 -3.23
N GLY A 240 -19.63 21.89 -3.80
CA GLY A 240 -18.79 21.62 -4.95
C GLY A 240 -17.78 20.49 -4.70
N ILE A 241 -17.35 20.26 -3.45
CA ILE A 241 -16.46 19.12 -3.10
C ILE A 241 -17.15 17.78 -3.45
N PHE A 242 -18.46 17.69 -3.25
CA PHE A 242 -19.23 16.47 -3.46
C PHE A 242 -19.86 16.39 -4.85
N THR A 243 -20.13 17.52 -5.48
CA THR A 243 -20.80 17.62 -6.77
C THR A 243 -19.88 18.08 -7.90
N GLY A 244 -18.81 18.79 -7.58
CA GLY A 244 -17.78 19.24 -8.52
C GLY A 244 -16.87 18.09 -8.93
N PHE A 245 -16.54 18.04 -10.21
CA PHE A 245 -15.79 16.94 -10.76
C PHE A 245 -14.28 16.96 -10.38
N TYR A 246 -13.74 18.14 -10.07
CA TYR A 246 -12.30 18.35 -9.85
C TYR A 246 -11.94 19.21 -8.63
N THR A 247 -12.86 19.50 -7.77
CA THR A 247 -12.55 20.34 -6.62
C THR A 247 -11.94 19.51 -5.50
N THR A 248 -10.64 19.60 -5.33
CA THR A 248 -9.93 19.06 -4.17
C THR A 248 -9.59 20.21 -3.21
N PRO A 249 -10.21 20.25 -2.00
CA PRO A 249 -10.04 21.39 -1.09
C PRO A 249 -8.64 21.46 -0.44
N THR A 250 -7.76 20.56 -0.77
CA THR A 250 -6.46 20.41 -0.09
C THR A 250 -5.26 20.58 -1.00
N ASN A 251 -5.43 20.47 -2.32
CA ASN A 251 -4.36 20.59 -3.29
C ASN A 251 -4.49 21.93 -4.05
N PHE A 252 -3.47 22.77 -3.93
CA PHE A 252 -3.37 24.06 -4.62
C PHE A 252 -1.95 24.25 -5.16
N VAL A 253 -1.67 23.66 -6.30
CA VAL A 253 -0.35 23.66 -6.95
C VAL A 253 0.15 25.09 -7.19
N GLU A 254 -0.73 26.04 -7.54
CA GLU A 254 -0.40 27.46 -7.72
C GLU A 254 0.15 28.11 -6.44
N LYS A 255 -0.21 27.59 -5.27
CA LYS A 255 0.28 28.03 -3.97
C LYS A 255 1.38 27.12 -3.43
N ASN A 256 1.92 26.24 -4.27
CA ASN A 256 2.90 25.23 -3.89
C ASN A 256 2.41 24.34 -2.75
N ILE A 257 1.14 23.93 -2.84
CA ILE A 257 0.51 22.93 -1.96
C ILE A 257 0.27 21.70 -2.81
N GLU A 258 1.25 20.82 -2.77
CA GLU A 258 1.36 19.59 -3.58
C GLU A 258 0.81 18.36 -2.85
N TRP A 259 0.53 18.48 -1.53
CA TRP A 259 0.07 17.35 -0.73
C TRP A 259 -1.40 17.08 -1.00
N VAL A 260 -1.70 15.87 -1.42
CA VAL A 260 -3.05 15.45 -1.78
C VAL A 260 -3.69 14.61 -0.67
N ASN A 261 -5.02 14.50 -0.69
CA ASN A 261 -5.70 13.59 0.22
C ASN A 261 -5.39 12.14 -0.14
N PRO A 262 -4.93 11.30 0.83
CA PRO A 262 -4.55 9.93 0.56
C PRO A 262 -5.66 9.06 -0.03
N ILE A 263 -6.92 9.30 0.30
CA ILE A 263 -8.03 8.49 -0.19
C ILE A 263 -8.36 8.85 -1.62
N VAL A 264 -8.60 10.15 -1.86
CA VAL A 264 -9.16 10.67 -3.11
C VAL A 264 -8.16 10.62 -4.25
N ASP A 265 -6.92 11.05 -3.97
CA ASP A 265 -5.92 11.31 -5.01
C ASP A 265 -4.78 10.29 -5.02
N LEU A 266 -4.73 9.37 -4.04
CA LEU A 266 -3.66 8.39 -3.96
C LEU A 266 -4.19 6.94 -3.97
N LEU A 267 -5.06 6.55 -3.02
CA LEU A 267 -5.48 5.15 -2.89
C LEU A 267 -6.52 4.74 -3.95
N ILE A 268 -7.43 5.63 -4.30
CA ILE A 268 -8.48 5.34 -5.29
C ILE A 268 -7.91 5.31 -6.71
N PRO A 269 -7.19 6.35 -7.20
CA PRO A 269 -6.67 6.37 -8.56
C PRO A 269 -5.45 5.46 -8.75
N GLN A 270 -4.54 5.42 -7.78
CA GLN A 270 -3.26 4.74 -7.90
C GLN A 270 -3.31 3.35 -7.26
N ARG A 271 -3.80 2.37 -8.02
CA ARG A 271 -3.98 0.98 -7.58
C ARG A 271 -2.73 0.35 -7.00
N ALA A 272 -1.56 0.63 -7.59
CA ALA A 272 -0.29 0.12 -7.09
C ALA A 272 -0.04 0.57 -5.64
N THR A 273 -0.39 1.81 -5.28
CA THR A 273 -0.26 2.32 -3.92
C THR A 273 -1.25 1.64 -2.98
N LEU A 274 -2.52 1.48 -3.37
CA LEU A 274 -3.52 0.79 -2.55
C LEU A 274 -3.10 -0.65 -2.23
N PHE A 275 -2.76 -1.44 -3.25
CA PHE A 275 -2.35 -2.83 -3.05
C PHE A 275 -0.98 -2.93 -2.37
N GLY A 276 -0.08 -1.98 -2.64
CA GLY A 276 1.19 -1.87 -1.93
C GLY A 276 1.02 -1.63 -0.44
N TRP A 277 0.14 -0.70 -0.05
CA TRP A 277 -0.12 -0.42 1.37
C TRP A 277 -0.97 -1.51 2.04
N CYS A 278 -1.82 -2.21 1.28
CA CYS A 278 -2.53 -3.39 1.74
C CYS A 278 -1.57 -4.50 2.23
N VAL A 279 -0.35 -4.54 1.69
CA VAL A 279 0.72 -5.45 2.11
C VAL A 279 1.67 -4.78 3.10
N LEU A 280 2.06 -3.53 2.85
CA LEU A 280 3.04 -2.79 3.66
C LEU A 280 2.59 -2.59 5.11
N LEU A 281 1.36 -2.12 5.34
CA LEU A 281 0.90 -1.83 6.71
C LEU A 281 0.81 -3.09 7.59
N PRO A 282 0.24 -4.22 7.11
CA PRO A 282 0.38 -5.51 7.78
C PRO A 282 1.84 -5.91 8.01
N ALA A 283 2.72 -5.69 7.03
CA ALA A 283 4.14 -6.02 7.16
C ALA A 283 4.82 -5.18 8.25
N VAL A 284 4.54 -3.87 8.32
CA VAL A 284 5.08 -3.00 9.39
C VAL A 284 4.54 -3.40 10.76
N TYR A 285 3.26 -3.82 10.85
CA TYR A 285 2.69 -4.38 12.08
C TYR A 285 3.42 -5.66 12.54
N LEU A 286 3.65 -6.59 11.61
CA LEU A 286 4.40 -7.81 11.91
C LEU A 286 5.88 -7.51 12.21
N LEU A 287 6.48 -6.54 11.51
CA LEU A 287 7.84 -6.07 11.73
C LEU A 287 7.99 -5.44 13.12
N TRP A 288 7.01 -4.66 13.57
CA TRP A 288 6.98 -4.14 14.95
C TRP A 288 7.05 -5.27 15.97
N ARG A 289 6.20 -6.26 15.86
CA ARG A 289 6.19 -7.44 16.74
C ARG A 289 7.51 -8.22 16.66
N PHE A 290 8.00 -8.42 15.44
CA PHE A 290 9.26 -9.12 15.18
C PHE A 290 10.47 -8.41 15.78
N CYS A 291 10.63 -7.10 15.54
CA CYS A 291 11.79 -6.34 15.96
C CYS A 291 11.71 -5.90 17.42
N TYR A 292 10.63 -5.22 17.78
CA TYR A 292 10.56 -4.47 19.04
C TYR A 292 9.87 -5.24 20.18
N GLU A 293 9.14 -6.31 19.85
CA GLU A 293 8.52 -7.20 20.84
C GLU A 293 9.21 -8.58 20.89
N GLY A 294 10.13 -8.85 19.98
CA GLY A 294 10.97 -10.04 20.03
C GLY A 294 10.33 -11.32 19.49
N GLU A 295 9.19 -11.22 18.80
CA GLU A 295 8.49 -12.38 18.22
C GLU A 295 9.17 -12.89 16.97
N ARG A 296 10.37 -13.46 17.10
CA ARG A 296 11.21 -13.92 15.99
C ARG A 296 10.56 -15.00 15.12
N ARG A 297 9.56 -15.72 15.63
CA ARG A 297 8.77 -16.71 14.89
C ARG A 297 7.94 -16.12 13.74
N LEU A 298 7.80 -14.79 13.69
CA LEU A 298 7.00 -14.11 12.66
C LEU A 298 7.75 -13.96 11.33
N TRP A 299 9.06 -14.17 11.26
CA TRP A 299 9.83 -13.94 10.04
C TRP A 299 9.31 -14.69 8.79
N PRO A 300 8.85 -15.98 8.86
CA PRO A 300 8.35 -16.66 7.66
C PRO A 300 7.02 -16.07 7.17
N TRP A 301 6.18 -15.59 8.10
CA TRP A 301 4.91 -14.96 7.77
C TRP A 301 5.12 -13.57 7.16
N LEU A 302 6.08 -12.82 7.71
CA LEU A 302 6.49 -11.54 7.13
C LEU A 302 7.04 -11.77 5.71
N ALA A 303 7.94 -12.73 5.52
CA ALA A 303 8.47 -13.07 4.20
C ALA A 303 7.35 -13.46 3.22
N ALA A 304 6.44 -14.36 3.61
CA ALA A 304 5.34 -14.80 2.77
C ALA A 304 4.39 -13.65 2.37
N LEU A 305 4.12 -12.73 3.31
CA LEU A 305 3.24 -11.58 3.07
C LEU A 305 3.83 -10.63 2.02
N VAL A 306 5.12 -10.35 2.08
CA VAL A 306 5.76 -9.31 1.28
C VAL A 306 6.34 -9.81 -0.05
N LEU A 307 6.15 -11.08 -0.39
CA LEU A 307 6.66 -11.66 -1.63
C LEU A 307 6.34 -10.82 -2.88
N PRO A 308 5.09 -10.36 -3.12
CA PRO A 308 4.75 -9.65 -4.37
C PRO A 308 5.14 -8.17 -4.35
N LEU A 309 5.64 -7.64 -3.24
CA LEU A 309 5.70 -6.20 -3.00
C LEU A 309 6.48 -5.40 -4.05
N PRO A 310 7.62 -5.87 -4.61
CA PRO A 310 8.35 -5.12 -5.64
C PRO A 310 7.55 -4.87 -6.91
N LEU A 311 6.88 -5.91 -7.45
CA LEU A 311 6.04 -5.79 -8.63
C LEU A 311 4.61 -5.36 -8.33
N LEU A 312 4.22 -5.31 -7.06
CA LEU A 312 2.96 -4.73 -6.62
C LEU A 312 3.09 -3.21 -6.43
N HIS A 313 4.15 -2.77 -5.72
CA HIS A 313 4.46 -1.36 -5.46
C HIS A 313 5.91 -1.17 -4.99
N THR A 314 6.79 -0.80 -5.89
CA THR A 314 8.24 -0.70 -5.64
C THR A 314 8.59 0.25 -4.49
N HIS A 315 7.87 1.39 -4.35
CA HIS A 315 8.11 2.33 -3.25
C HIS A 315 7.81 1.72 -1.88
N SER A 316 6.75 0.90 -1.77
CA SER A 316 6.47 0.17 -0.52
C SER A 316 7.55 -0.87 -0.21
N ALA A 317 8.10 -1.53 -1.23
CA ALA A 317 9.22 -2.46 -1.04
C ALA A 317 10.45 -1.72 -0.51
N LEU A 318 10.81 -0.59 -1.12
CA LEU A 318 11.94 0.25 -0.71
C LEU A 318 11.76 0.78 0.71
N ALA A 319 10.58 1.30 1.04
CA ALA A 319 10.25 1.76 2.39
C ALA A 319 10.41 0.64 3.42
N LEU A 320 9.92 -0.57 3.10
CA LEU A 320 10.06 -1.73 3.99
C LEU A 320 11.52 -2.14 4.19
N VAL A 321 12.36 -2.09 3.15
CA VAL A 321 13.80 -2.34 3.27
C VAL A 321 14.42 -1.38 4.28
N LEU A 322 14.15 -0.09 4.19
CA LEU A 322 14.69 0.91 5.11
C LEU A 322 14.23 0.66 6.55
N LEU A 323 12.95 0.33 6.75
CA LEU A 323 12.41 -0.05 8.06
C LEU A 323 13.07 -1.32 8.60
N CYS A 324 13.32 -2.32 7.76
CA CYS A 324 14.02 -3.54 8.11
C CYS A 324 15.50 -3.29 8.47
N LEU A 325 16.17 -2.40 7.74
CA LEU A 325 17.57 -2.02 8.05
C LEU A 325 17.66 -1.38 9.44
N VAL A 326 16.80 -0.40 9.74
CA VAL A 326 16.78 0.26 11.05
C VAL A 326 16.36 -0.73 12.15
N GLY A 327 15.38 -1.61 11.91
CA GLY A 327 14.98 -2.67 12.83
C GLY A 327 16.09 -3.71 13.06
N GLY A 328 16.89 -3.99 12.04
CA GLY A 328 18.08 -4.83 12.11
C GLY A 328 19.16 -4.21 13.00
N VAL A 329 19.47 -2.93 12.80
CA VAL A 329 20.41 -2.17 13.64
C VAL A 329 19.94 -2.16 15.10
N TYR A 330 18.65 -1.88 15.36
CA TYR A 330 18.07 -1.99 16.69
C TYR A 330 18.31 -3.38 17.31
N THR A 331 18.06 -4.44 16.53
CA THR A 331 18.22 -5.82 17.01
C THR A 331 19.69 -6.14 17.34
N LEU A 332 20.63 -5.66 16.53
CA LEU A 332 22.07 -5.81 16.78
C LEU A 332 22.51 -5.04 18.04
N ALA A 333 21.99 -3.83 18.24
CA ALA A 333 22.28 -3.02 19.41
C ALA A 333 21.81 -3.66 20.75
N GLN A 334 20.81 -4.57 20.69
CA GLN A 334 20.37 -5.35 21.86
C GLN A 334 21.28 -6.56 22.17
N GLY A 335 22.33 -6.76 21.41
CA GLY A 335 23.27 -7.87 21.52
C GLY A 335 22.98 -9.00 20.53
N PRO A 336 23.94 -9.29 19.64
CA PRO A 336 23.75 -10.31 18.61
C PRO A 336 23.76 -11.70 19.23
N ARG A 337 22.65 -12.43 19.10
CA ARG A 337 22.54 -13.84 19.46
C ARG A 337 22.14 -14.63 18.22
N ARG A 338 22.62 -15.87 18.10
CA ARG A 338 22.26 -16.75 16.97
C ARG A 338 20.73 -16.82 16.78
N LYS A 339 19.97 -16.91 17.88
CA LYS A 339 18.49 -16.95 17.86
C LYS A 339 17.83 -15.67 17.33
N THR A 340 18.53 -14.54 17.34
CA THR A 340 18.05 -13.26 16.80
C THR A 340 18.52 -13.02 15.36
N LEU A 341 19.73 -13.46 15.00
CA LEU A 341 20.29 -13.25 13.67
C LEU A 341 19.72 -14.19 12.61
N LEU A 342 19.53 -15.48 12.92
CA LEU A 342 19.03 -16.45 11.94
C LEU A 342 17.67 -16.07 11.33
N PRO A 343 16.66 -15.58 12.09
CA PRO A 343 15.41 -15.08 11.50
C PRO A 343 15.62 -13.90 10.54
N TRP A 344 16.56 -13.00 10.83
CA TRP A 344 16.89 -11.89 9.93
C TRP A 344 17.54 -12.38 8.65
N LEU A 345 18.49 -13.31 8.75
CA LEU A 345 19.14 -13.92 7.60
C LEU A 345 18.12 -14.70 6.73
N GLY A 346 17.21 -15.44 7.37
CA GLY A 346 16.12 -16.13 6.69
C GLY A 346 15.20 -15.16 5.92
N LEU A 347 14.78 -14.09 6.58
CA LEU A 347 13.96 -13.04 5.95
C LEU A 347 14.70 -12.41 4.76
N ALA A 348 15.95 -12.00 4.95
CA ALA A 348 16.78 -11.38 3.92
C ALA A 348 17.03 -12.32 2.73
N ALA A 349 17.32 -13.60 2.99
CA ALA A 349 17.58 -14.59 1.94
C ALA A 349 16.33 -14.85 1.09
N VAL A 350 15.16 -15.09 1.74
CA VAL A 350 13.92 -15.38 1.03
C VAL A 350 13.42 -14.16 0.26
N CYS A 351 13.33 -13.01 0.92
CA CYS A 351 12.86 -11.80 0.25
C CYS A 351 13.87 -11.30 -0.78
N GLY A 352 15.17 -11.33 -0.46
CA GLY A 352 16.23 -10.89 -1.38
C GLY A 352 16.23 -11.70 -2.67
N ALA A 353 16.17 -13.04 -2.58
CA ALA A 353 16.12 -13.90 -3.76
C ALA A 353 14.84 -13.66 -4.58
N ALA A 354 13.66 -13.67 -3.92
CA ALA A 354 12.39 -13.48 -4.61
C ALA A 354 12.26 -12.10 -5.25
N TRP A 355 12.70 -11.05 -4.57
CA TRP A 355 12.62 -9.68 -5.05
C TRP A 355 13.63 -9.40 -6.17
N LEU A 356 14.84 -9.98 -6.08
CA LEU A 356 15.81 -9.89 -7.17
C LEU A 356 15.25 -10.54 -8.45
N CYS A 357 14.67 -11.74 -8.35
CA CYS A 357 14.03 -12.41 -9.49
C CYS A 357 12.90 -11.57 -10.11
N GLN A 358 12.11 -10.88 -9.30
CA GLN A 358 11.02 -10.03 -9.76
C GLN A 358 11.52 -8.74 -10.43
N MET A 359 12.51 -8.08 -9.83
CA MET A 359 12.99 -6.79 -10.31
C MET A 359 13.92 -6.88 -11.51
N LEU A 360 14.66 -7.99 -11.66
CA LEU A 360 15.63 -8.13 -12.74
C LEU A 360 15.06 -7.91 -14.14
N PRO A 361 13.91 -8.50 -14.54
CA PRO A 361 13.31 -8.23 -15.85
C PRO A 361 12.91 -6.76 -16.05
N THR A 362 12.39 -6.12 -14.99
CA THR A 362 11.96 -4.71 -15.02
C THR A 362 13.15 -3.76 -15.17
N VAL A 363 14.20 -3.97 -14.38
CA VAL A 363 15.42 -3.16 -14.43
C VAL A 363 16.11 -3.33 -15.79
N LEU A 364 16.19 -4.55 -16.31
CA LEU A 364 16.75 -4.79 -17.64
C LEU A 364 15.94 -4.12 -18.76
N ALA A 365 14.60 -4.14 -18.67
CA ALA A 365 13.75 -3.46 -19.64
C ALA A 365 13.99 -1.93 -19.62
N GLN A 366 14.04 -1.33 -18.43
CA GLN A 366 14.27 0.10 -18.26
C GLN A 366 15.67 0.54 -18.70
N SER A 367 16.69 -0.27 -18.45
CA SER A 367 18.07 0.06 -18.86
C SER A 367 18.27 0.07 -20.37
N LEU A 368 17.48 -0.73 -21.12
CA LEU A 368 17.50 -0.75 -22.58
C LEU A 368 16.85 0.50 -23.21
N ASP A 369 15.93 1.15 -22.49
CA ASP A 369 15.25 2.36 -22.96
C ASP A 369 16.06 3.65 -22.74
N GLY A 370 17.28 3.55 -22.16
CA GLY A 370 18.21 4.67 -21.97
C GLY A 370 17.73 5.75 -20.98
N GLN A 371 16.70 5.48 -20.20
CA GLN A 371 16.19 6.44 -19.22
C GLN A 371 17.02 6.41 -17.94
N HIS A 372 17.55 7.57 -17.55
CA HIS A 372 18.21 7.73 -16.25
C HIS A 372 17.16 7.80 -15.14
N MET A 373 16.94 6.67 -14.47
CA MET A 373 15.92 6.54 -13.43
C MET A 373 16.31 7.22 -12.11
N LEU A 374 17.60 7.32 -11.82
CA LEU A 374 18.09 7.86 -10.56
C LEU A 374 18.70 9.25 -10.74
N ARG A 375 18.18 10.23 -10.02
CA ARG A 375 18.71 11.59 -10.00
C ARG A 375 18.84 12.06 -8.57
N LEU A 376 19.92 12.76 -8.26
CA LEU A 376 20.06 13.51 -7.01
C LEU A 376 19.39 14.87 -7.20
N HIS A 377 18.37 15.16 -6.43
CA HIS A 377 17.64 16.42 -6.48
C HIS A 377 17.04 16.70 -5.10
N PHE A 378 17.65 17.59 -4.34
CA PHE A 378 17.18 17.93 -3.01
C PHE A 378 15.84 18.67 -3.07
N ASN A 379 14.92 18.26 -2.22
CA ASN A 379 13.58 18.83 -2.05
C ASN A 379 12.85 19.06 -3.40
N TRP A 380 12.95 18.06 -4.28
CA TRP A 380 12.51 18.07 -5.68
C TRP A 380 11.04 18.52 -5.85
N ILE A 381 10.16 18.25 -4.89
CA ILE A 381 8.74 18.62 -4.95
C ILE A 381 8.52 20.13 -4.73
N ASN A 382 9.41 20.80 -4.00
CA ASN A 382 9.42 22.22 -3.75
C ASN A 382 10.37 22.98 -4.72
N GLY A 383 11.09 22.23 -5.56
CA GLY A 383 12.10 22.75 -6.45
C GLY A 383 11.53 23.36 -7.72
N GLN A 384 12.27 24.29 -8.31
CA GLN A 384 12.10 24.79 -9.65
C GLN A 384 13.17 24.19 -10.59
N ASP A 385 12.95 24.34 -11.89
CA ASP A 385 13.88 23.79 -12.90
C ASP A 385 15.27 24.42 -12.84
N ASP A 386 15.40 25.63 -12.29
CA ASP A 386 16.66 26.34 -12.08
C ASP A 386 17.40 25.91 -10.80
N GLY A 387 16.85 24.95 -10.05
CA GLY A 387 17.42 24.45 -8.80
C GLY A 387 17.11 25.30 -7.57
N THR A 388 16.35 26.38 -7.71
CA THR A 388 15.85 27.17 -6.57
C THR A 388 14.64 26.51 -5.92
N LEU A 389 14.32 26.88 -4.67
CA LEU A 389 13.11 26.43 -3.98
C LEU A 389 12.01 27.47 -4.11
N ARG A 390 10.77 27.05 -4.38
CA ARG A 390 9.60 27.93 -4.44
C ARG A 390 9.28 28.55 -3.08
N ASP A 391 9.40 27.74 -2.02
CA ASP A 391 9.22 28.15 -0.63
C ASP A 391 10.43 27.80 0.22
N ASN A 392 10.56 28.45 1.37
CA ASN A 392 11.48 27.98 2.40
C ASN A 392 11.13 26.54 2.78
N TYR A 393 12.14 25.70 2.95
CA TYR A 393 12.00 24.26 3.24
C TYR A 393 11.00 23.96 4.36
N PHE A 394 11.14 24.62 5.50
CA PHE A 394 10.24 24.38 6.65
C PHE A 394 8.83 24.89 6.39
N TRP A 395 8.69 26.04 5.74
CA TRP A 395 7.39 26.59 5.37
C TRP A 395 6.67 25.72 4.36
N PHE A 396 7.38 25.14 3.40
CA PHE A 396 6.81 24.18 2.46
C PHE A 396 6.15 23.02 3.20
N TYR A 397 6.85 22.38 4.15
CA TYR A 397 6.29 21.26 4.90
C TYR A 397 5.16 21.68 5.85
N ILE A 398 5.22 22.85 6.45
CA ILE A 398 4.12 23.39 7.27
C ILE A 398 2.87 23.58 6.42
N LYS A 399 2.98 24.15 5.22
CA LYS A 399 1.84 24.31 4.31
C LYS A 399 1.25 22.97 3.88
N ASN A 400 2.10 22.03 3.53
CA ASN A 400 1.72 20.77 2.91
C ASN A 400 1.23 19.72 3.91
N ILE A 401 1.81 19.62 5.10
CA ILE A 401 1.50 18.59 6.11
C ILE A 401 0.79 19.16 7.33
N GLY A 402 0.95 20.46 7.56
CA GLY A 402 0.26 21.16 8.63
C GLY A 402 0.72 20.77 10.04
N LEU A 403 -0.23 20.58 10.93
CA LEU A 403 -0.01 20.37 12.37
C LEU A 403 0.92 19.18 12.65
N VAL A 404 0.81 18.10 11.90
CA VAL A 404 1.64 16.91 12.11
C VAL A 404 3.12 17.25 12.03
N TYR A 405 3.53 18.05 11.03
CA TYR A 405 4.93 18.45 10.87
C TYR A 405 5.47 19.21 12.09
N LEU A 406 4.67 20.13 12.62
CA LEU A 406 5.03 20.91 13.81
C LEU A 406 5.17 20.04 15.07
N LEU A 407 4.38 18.97 15.15
CA LEU A 407 4.38 18.06 16.30
C LEU A 407 5.50 17.01 16.25
N LEU A 408 6.16 16.77 15.10
CA LEU A 408 7.15 15.69 14.94
C LEU A 408 8.31 15.81 15.93
N ILE A 409 8.88 17.01 16.10
CA ILE A 409 10.02 17.22 17.01
C ILE A 409 9.61 16.97 18.47
N PRO A 410 8.61 17.67 19.03
CA PRO A 410 8.22 17.42 20.41
C PRO A 410 7.71 15.99 20.64
N ALA A 411 7.06 15.36 19.67
CA ALA A 411 6.63 13.98 19.76
C ALA A 411 7.84 13.02 19.81
N PHE A 412 8.83 13.20 18.94
CA PHE A 412 10.04 12.39 18.92
C PHE A 412 10.81 12.48 20.25
N LEU A 413 10.94 13.70 20.82
CA LEU A 413 11.63 13.91 22.09
C LEU A 413 10.93 13.20 23.27
N ARG A 414 9.60 13.09 23.22
CA ARG A 414 8.79 12.42 24.25
C ARG A 414 8.54 10.94 23.98
N ALA A 415 8.82 10.46 22.80
CA ALA A 415 8.56 9.08 22.39
C ALA A 415 9.39 8.07 23.18
N LYS A 416 8.82 6.88 23.39
CA LYS A 416 9.53 5.73 23.98
C LYS A 416 10.65 5.26 23.03
N PRO A 417 11.72 4.62 23.52
CA PRO A 417 12.84 4.18 22.70
C PRO A 417 12.42 3.37 21.45
N LYS A 418 11.52 2.41 21.61
CA LYS A 418 11.02 1.59 20.47
C LYS A 418 10.32 2.43 19.40
N GLN A 419 9.54 3.43 19.81
CA GLN A 419 8.86 4.36 18.90
C GLN A 419 9.87 5.23 18.15
N ARG A 420 10.93 5.71 18.83
CA ARG A 420 12.01 6.47 18.20
C ARG A 420 12.73 5.64 17.15
N TRP A 421 12.99 4.35 17.43
CA TRP A 421 13.61 3.45 16.46
C TRP A 421 12.72 3.20 15.24
N LEU A 422 11.42 2.95 15.43
CA LEU A 422 10.49 2.83 14.31
C LEU A 422 10.48 4.11 13.47
N TYR A 423 10.34 5.26 14.11
CA TYR A 423 10.34 6.55 13.41
C TYR A 423 11.72 6.90 12.81
N GLY A 424 12.80 6.39 13.37
CA GLY A 424 14.13 6.45 12.76
C GLY A 424 14.17 5.81 11.37
N GLY A 425 13.41 4.72 11.16
CA GLY A 425 13.14 4.16 9.83
C GLY A 425 12.34 5.12 8.95
N GLY A 426 11.36 5.82 9.52
CA GLY A 426 10.66 6.90 8.81
C GLY A 426 11.58 8.05 8.39
N LEU A 427 12.52 8.46 9.27
CA LEU A 427 13.52 9.47 8.91
C LEU A 427 14.48 9.00 7.81
N ALA A 428 14.82 7.72 7.78
CA ALA A 428 15.62 7.15 6.69
C ALA A 428 14.84 7.20 5.36
N ILE A 429 13.53 6.93 5.39
CA ILE A 429 12.65 7.08 4.22
C ILE A 429 12.57 8.54 3.77
N LEU A 430 12.38 9.48 4.70
CA LEU A 430 12.37 10.92 4.41
C LEU A 430 13.70 11.33 3.75
N ALA A 431 14.83 10.99 4.37
CA ALA A 431 16.15 11.37 3.85
C ALA A 431 16.35 10.84 2.42
N LEU A 432 15.97 9.57 2.16
CA LEU A 432 16.08 9.02 0.81
C LEU A 432 15.15 9.76 -0.17
N ALA A 433 13.89 10.00 0.22
CA ALA A 433 12.90 10.67 -0.63
C ALA A 433 13.25 12.13 -0.93
N GLU A 434 13.92 12.81 0.01
CA GLU A 434 14.34 14.22 -0.17
C GLU A 434 15.47 14.40 -1.18
N PHE A 435 16.37 13.43 -1.24
CA PHE A 435 17.60 13.59 -2.03
C PHE A 435 17.60 12.80 -3.33
N VAL A 436 16.75 11.76 -3.45
CA VAL A 436 16.80 10.85 -4.59
C VAL A 436 15.45 10.76 -5.27
N VAL A 437 15.43 11.04 -6.55
CA VAL A 437 14.29 10.83 -7.45
C VAL A 437 14.52 9.51 -8.20
N PHE A 438 13.54 8.60 -8.13
CA PHE A 438 13.64 7.23 -8.66
C PHE A 438 12.91 7.05 -9.99
N GLN A 439 12.21 8.06 -10.47
CA GLN A 439 11.34 7.96 -11.64
C GLN A 439 11.49 9.20 -12.54
N PRO A 440 11.19 9.06 -13.84
CA PRO A 440 11.15 10.20 -14.75
C PRO A 440 10.16 11.28 -14.30
N ASN A 441 8.97 10.85 -13.81
CA ASN A 441 8.01 11.76 -13.20
C ASN A 441 8.38 12.02 -11.74
N ASN A 442 8.81 13.23 -11.42
CA ASN A 442 9.17 13.63 -10.07
C ASN A 442 8.05 13.41 -9.07
N TYR A 443 6.81 13.74 -9.46
CA TYR A 443 5.64 13.67 -8.57
C TYR A 443 5.39 12.25 -8.01
N ASP A 444 5.65 11.21 -8.78
CA ASP A 444 5.47 9.83 -8.35
C ASP A 444 6.36 9.41 -7.17
N ASN A 445 7.45 10.14 -6.94
CA ASN A 445 8.36 9.89 -5.82
C ASN A 445 7.74 10.26 -4.45
N ASN A 446 6.64 11.05 -4.44
CA ASN A 446 5.93 11.45 -3.22
C ASN A 446 5.40 10.25 -2.42
N LYS A 447 5.20 9.09 -3.05
CA LYS A 447 4.72 7.85 -2.41
C LYS A 447 5.59 7.41 -1.24
N LEU A 448 6.90 7.68 -1.28
CA LEU A 448 7.80 7.47 -0.13
C LEU A 448 7.54 8.46 1.00
N LEU A 449 7.30 9.73 0.67
CA LEU A 449 6.98 10.77 1.65
C LEU A 449 5.67 10.44 2.40
N TYR A 450 4.69 9.83 1.72
CA TYR A 450 3.46 9.38 2.40
C TYR A 450 3.72 8.25 3.38
N VAL A 451 4.65 7.34 3.12
CA VAL A 451 5.02 6.30 4.11
C VAL A 451 5.69 6.91 5.34
N TRP A 452 6.59 7.88 5.14
CA TRP A 452 7.13 8.67 6.26
C TRP A 452 6.03 9.38 7.05
N HIS A 453 5.06 10.00 6.35
CA HIS A 453 3.94 10.71 6.97
C HIS A 453 3.01 9.77 7.77
N ILE A 454 2.76 8.53 7.31
CA ILE A 454 2.06 7.50 8.09
C ILE A 454 2.73 7.33 9.46
N LEU A 455 4.05 7.14 9.47
CA LEU A 455 4.79 6.96 10.71
C LEU A 455 4.84 8.25 11.55
N GLY A 456 4.86 9.40 10.90
CA GLY A 456 4.76 10.71 11.52
C GLY A 456 3.43 10.93 12.24
N CYS A 457 2.31 10.61 11.63
CA CYS A 457 0.98 10.70 12.24
C CYS A 457 0.85 9.75 13.46
N ILE A 458 1.48 8.56 13.39
CA ILE A 458 1.47 7.60 14.51
C ILE A 458 2.34 8.12 15.67
N LEU A 459 3.42 8.85 15.40
CA LEU A 459 4.32 9.38 16.41
C LEU A 459 3.74 10.61 17.10
N ALA A 460 3.17 11.55 16.29
CA ALA A 460 2.62 12.83 16.76
C ALA A 460 1.37 12.67 17.62
#